data_6f184d2e42945cd14359672401cc5f9a
#
_entry.id   6f184d2e42945cd14359672401cc5f9a
#
_cell.length_a   1.000
_cell.length_b   1.000
_cell.length_c   1.000
_cell.angle_alpha   90.00
_cell.angle_beta   90.00
_cell.angle_gamma   90.00
#
_symmetry.space_group_name_H-M   'P 1'
#
loop_
_entity.id
_entity.type
_entity.pdbx_description
1 polymer ?
#
loop_
_entity_poly.entity_id
_entity_poly.type
_entity_poly.pdbx_seq_one_letter_code
_entity_poly.pdbx_strand_id
1 'polypeptide(L)'
;EISCSLVGSEMCIRDRHILIHDIKNHLNTISQLNDGKHIDEITGYINNILGSDALRKSKRYCKIDILNVIISRYAEQCSNSDISFEADIRANTLEYLPAQDFTSIFCNLLDNAIDASLSCDEPYIDCNVSLIRGGNADLISIANSCKSSPLGHDGKLHSRKQDTGFHGYGLKSVKRIADKYNGLLNYVYSEEKHEFRVVVMLEHP
;
A
#
# COMPACT_ATOMS: atom_id res chain seq x y z
N GLU A 1 30.42 17.56 22.52
CA GLU A 1 29.30 16.59 22.41
C GLU A 1 28.29 16.89 21.28
N ILE A 2 28.57 17.83 20.36
CA ILE A 2 27.64 18.20 19.25
C ILE A 2 28.04 17.54 17.92
N SER A 3 29.17 16.85 17.84
CA SER A 3 29.72 16.31 16.58
C SER A 3 29.14 14.97 16.12
N CYS A 4 28.48 14.19 16.98
CA CYS A 4 28.01 12.83 16.66
C CYS A 4 26.62 12.80 15.97
N SER A 5 25.80 13.84 16.15
CA SER A 5 24.44 13.91 15.58
C SER A 5 24.42 14.34 14.11
N LEU A 6 25.39 15.10 13.65
CA LEU A 6 25.47 15.60 12.27
C LEU A 6 25.93 14.51 11.28
N VAL A 7 26.84 13.62 11.70
CA VAL A 7 27.35 12.53 10.86
C VAL A 7 26.28 11.50 10.52
N GLY A 8 25.36 11.19 11.45
CA GLY A 8 24.25 10.28 11.22
C GLY A 8 23.20 10.83 10.24
N SER A 9 22.97 12.14 10.26
CA SER A 9 22.02 12.82 9.35
C SER A 9 22.55 12.89 7.90
N GLU A 10 23.83 13.17 7.73
CA GLU A 10 24.46 13.24 6.39
C GLU A 10 24.56 11.85 5.74
N MET A 11 24.83 10.81 6.51
CA MET A 11 24.87 9.43 6.04
C MET A 11 23.48 8.97 5.56
N CYS A 12 22.44 9.28 6.30
CA CYS A 12 21.06 8.97 5.93
C CYS A 12 20.58 9.70 4.65
N ILE A 13 21.04 10.94 4.44
CA ILE A 13 20.73 11.73 3.23
C ILE A 13 21.47 11.14 2.01
N ARG A 14 22.71 10.73 2.19
CA ARG A 14 23.55 10.13 1.12
C ARG A 14 22.99 8.79 0.67
N ASP A 15 22.59 7.94 1.60
CA ASP A 15 21.96 6.64 1.30
C ASP A 15 20.63 6.80 0.56
N ARG A 16 19.86 7.83 0.90
CA ARG A 16 18.63 8.19 0.19
C ARG A 16 18.88 8.62 -1.25
N HIS A 17 19.93 9.40 -1.52
CA HIS A 17 20.29 9.81 -2.87
C HIS A 17 20.74 8.63 -3.73
N ILE A 18 21.48 7.68 -3.16
CA ILE A 18 21.92 6.46 -3.85
C ILE A 18 20.69 5.63 -4.21
N LEU A 19 19.77 5.38 -3.26
CA LEU A 19 18.56 4.61 -3.50
C LEU A 19 17.67 5.24 -4.59
N ILE A 20 17.46 6.56 -4.53
CA ILE A 20 16.68 7.29 -5.55
C ILE A 20 17.34 7.21 -6.92
N HIS A 21 18.67 7.30 -6.98
CA HIS A 21 19.43 7.17 -8.20
C HIS A 21 19.29 5.76 -8.81
N ASP A 22 19.38 4.72 -7.99
CA ASP A 22 19.26 3.33 -8.43
C ASP A 22 17.83 3.03 -8.91
N ILE A 23 16.80 3.49 -8.20
CA ILE A 23 15.41 3.39 -8.66
C ILE A 23 15.22 4.09 -10.01
N LYS A 24 15.77 5.30 -10.21
CA LYS A 24 15.71 6.00 -11.49
C LYS A 24 16.39 5.20 -12.62
N ASN A 25 17.53 4.58 -12.35
CA ASN A 25 18.23 3.75 -13.32
C ASN A 25 17.40 2.53 -13.72
N HIS A 26 16.77 1.84 -12.76
CA HIS A 26 15.87 0.72 -13.03
C HIS A 26 14.65 1.17 -13.88
N LEU A 27 14.02 2.27 -13.53
CA LEU A 27 12.90 2.82 -14.28
C LEU A 27 13.30 3.24 -15.71
N ASN A 28 14.48 3.85 -15.89
CA ASN A 28 15.00 4.20 -17.20
C ASN A 28 15.27 2.95 -18.07
N THR A 29 15.82 1.89 -17.48
CA THR A 29 16.05 0.61 -18.19
C THR A 29 14.71 0.01 -18.64
N ILE A 30 13.70 -0.02 -17.77
CA ILE A 30 12.35 -0.50 -18.12
C ILE A 30 11.74 0.37 -19.23
N SER A 31 11.90 1.69 -19.19
CA SER A 31 11.41 2.60 -20.22
C SER A 31 12.07 2.35 -21.58
N GLN A 32 13.40 2.18 -21.62
CA GLN A 32 14.14 1.89 -22.86
C GLN A 32 13.75 0.55 -23.47
N LEU A 33 13.55 -0.48 -22.64
CA LEU A 33 13.06 -1.78 -23.10
C LEU A 33 11.63 -1.68 -23.66
N ASN A 34 10.78 -0.84 -23.06
CA ASN A 34 9.42 -0.60 -23.52
C ASN A 34 9.38 0.12 -24.88
N ASP A 35 10.25 1.09 -25.11
CA ASP A 35 10.35 1.80 -26.40
C ASP A 35 10.72 0.84 -27.53
N GLY A 36 11.51 -0.20 -27.25
CA GLY A 36 11.85 -1.29 -28.16
C GLY A 36 10.76 -2.38 -28.30
N LYS A 37 9.66 -2.29 -27.55
CA LYS A 37 8.59 -3.33 -27.46
C LYS A 37 9.09 -4.71 -27.02
N HIS A 38 10.15 -4.78 -26.23
CA HIS A 38 10.73 -6.02 -25.68
C HIS A 38 10.00 -6.43 -24.39
N ILE A 39 8.71 -6.78 -24.48
CA ILE A 39 7.86 -7.08 -23.32
C ILE A 39 8.40 -8.25 -22.50
N ASP A 40 8.93 -9.27 -23.15
CA ASP A 40 9.51 -10.46 -22.47
C ASP A 40 10.78 -10.11 -21.71
N GLU A 41 11.63 -9.22 -22.24
CA GLU A 41 12.84 -8.73 -21.59
C GLU A 41 12.50 -7.83 -20.41
N ILE A 42 11.49 -6.96 -20.52
CA ILE A 42 10.95 -6.14 -19.42
C ILE A 42 10.47 -7.05 -18.30
N THR A 43 9.68 -8.06 -18.63
CA THR A 43 9.15 -9.01 -17.67
C THR A 43 10.26 -9.77 -16.97
N GLY A 44 11.26 -10.26 -17.72
CA GLY A 44 12.44 -10.90 -17.16
C GLY A 44 13.26 -9.99 -16.25
N TYR A 45 13.46 -8.73 -16.64
CA TYR A 45 14.19 -7.74 -15.85
C TYR A 45 13.48 -7.38 -14.54
N ILE A 46 12.16 -7.17 -14.59
CA ILE A 46 11.34 -6.91 -13.41
C ILE A 46 11.35 -8.12 -12.46
N ASN A 47 11.21 -9.34 -13.00
CA ASN A 47 11.25 -10.57 -12.18
C ASN A 47 12.62 -10.79 -11.53
N ASN A 48 13.71 -10.44 -12.18
CA ASN A 48 15.05 -10.50 -11.60
C ASN A 48 15.21 -9.51 -10.44
N ILE A 49 14.61 -8.29 -10.54
CA ILE A 49 14.65 -7.31 -9.46
C ILE A 49 13.76 -7.75 -8.30
N LEU A 50 12.57 -8.29 -8.58
CA LEU A 50 11.57 -8.65 -7.58
C LEU A 50 11.75 -10.08 -7.00
N GLY A 51 12.56 -10.91 -7.65
CA GLY A 51 12.87 -12.25 -7.14
C GLY A 51 11.72 -13.26 -7.12
N SER A 52 10.65 -13.06 -7.92
CA SER A 52 9.47 -13.94 -7.82
C SER A 52 8.88 -14.42 -9.15
N ASP A 53 8.57 -15.72 -9.19
CA ASP A 53 7.72 -16.41 -10.20
C ASP A 53 6.22 -16.11 -10.04
N ALA A 54 5.84 -15.10 -9.28
CA ALA A 54 4.51 -14.86 -8.69
C ALA A 54 3.39 -14.47 -9.66
N LEU A 55 3.65 -14.28 -10.96
CA LEU A 55 2.65 -13.75 -11.90
C LEU A 55 1.80 -14.83 -12.62
N ARG A 56 1.93 -16.12 -12.30
CA ARG A 56 1.40 -17.20 -13.17
C ARG A 56 0.03 -17.76 -12.85
N LYS A 57 -0.59 -17.53 -11.69
CA LYS A 57 -1.97 -18.03 -11.38
C LYS A 57 -2.70 -17.12 -10.40
N SER A 58 -3.05 -15.90 -10.77
CA SER A 58 -3.82 -15.05 -9.86
C SER A 58 -5.32 -15.18 -10.07
N LYS A 59 -6.05 -15.37 -8.96
CA LYS A 59 -7.51 -15.18 -8.90
C LYS A 59 -7.83 -13.76 -9.38
N ARG A 60 -8.81 -13.60 -10.27
CA ARG A 60 -9.24 -12.27 -10.70
C ARG A 60 -10.23 -11.70 -9.70
N TYR A 61 -9.87 -10.59 -9.07
CA TYR A 61 -10.67 -9.91 -8.05
C TYR A 61 -11.54 -8.80 -8.65
N CYS A 62 -11.07 -8.11 -9.71
CA CYS A 62 -11.80 -7.03 -10.34
C CYS A 62 -11.45 -6.89 -11.83
N LYS A 63 -12.12 -5.95 -12.52
CA LYS A 63 -11.88 -5.67 -13.96
C LYS A 63 -10.68 -4.75 -14.20
N ILE A 64 -10.25 -3.99 -13.20
CA ILE A 64 -9.13 -3.05 -13.30
C ILE A 64 -7.82 -3.83 -13.17
N ASP A 65 -7.09 -3.95 -14.25
CA ASP A 65 -5.91 -4.83 -14.32
C ASP A 65 -4.83 -4.46 -13.30
N ILE A 66 -4.50 -3.18 -13.16
CA ILE A 66 -3.50 -2.73 -12.17
C ILE A 66 -3.92 -3.04 -10.74
N LEU A 67 -5.18 -2.82 -10.38
CA LEU A 67 -5.70 -3.13 -9.06
C LEU A 67 -5.70 -4.65 -8.83
N ASN A 68 -6.09 -5.42 -9.84
CA ASN A 68 -6.07 -6.86 -9.77
C ASN A 68 -4.66 -7.43 -9.52
N VAL A 69 -3.64 -6.88 -10.17
CA VAL A 69 -2.23 -7.24 -9.94
C VAL A 69 -1.80 -6.91 -8.51
N ILE A 70 -2.14 -5.72 -8.02
CA ILE A 70 -1.83 -5.31 -6.64
C ILE A 70 -2.49 -6.28 -5.65
N ILE A 71 -3.80 -6.50 -5.73
CA ILE A 71 -4.54 -7.35 -4.80
C ILE A 71 -4.03 -8.79 -4.84
N SER A 72 -3.75 -9.34 -6.04
CA SER A 72 -3.22 -10.72 -6.19
C SER A 72 -1.86 -10.88 -5.52
N ARG A 73 -0.96 -9.91 -5.67
CA ARG A 73 0.34 -9.90 -4.99
C ARG A 73 0.20 -9.92 -3.48
N TYR A 74 -0.68 -9.08 -2.93
CA TYR A 74 -0.90 -9.03 -1.48
C TYR A 74 -1.61 -10.27 -0.95
N ALA A 75 -2.54 -10.86 -1.71
CA ALA A 75 -3.16 -12.13 -1.36
C ALA A 75 -2.12 -13.27 -1.27
N GLU A 76 -1.16 -13.33 -2.20
CA GLU A 76 -0.05 -14.28 -2.15
C GLU A 76 0.87 -14.03 -0.95
N GLN A 77 1.23 -12.77 -0.70
CA GLN A 77 2.06 -12.40 0.46
C GLN A 77 1.38 -12.79 1.78
N CYS A 78 0.07 -12.54 1.91
CA CYS A 78 -0.71 -12.95 3.07
C CYS A 78 -0.73 -14.48 3.22
N SER A 79 -0.96 -15.22 2.14
CA SER A 79 -0.94 -16.68 2.14
C SER A 79 0.41 -17.26 2.59
N ASN A 80 1.52 -16.64 2.17
CA ASN A 80 2.88 -17.04 2.58
C ASN A 80 3.18 -16.70 4.05
N SER A 81 2.38 -15.86 4.68
CA SER A 81 2.53 -15.41 6.07
C SER A 81 1.40 -15.92 6.98
N ASP A 82 0.60 -16.90 6.53
CA ASP A 82 -0.55 -17.45 7.24
C ASP A 82 -1.60 -16.40 7.66
N ILE A 83 -1.72 -15.31 6.89
CA ILE A 83 -2.73 -14.27 7.09
C ILE A 83 -3.94 -14.59 6.22
N SER A 84 -5.15 -14.67 6.82
CA SER A 84 -6.40 -14.79 6.06
C SER A 84 -6.65 -13.50 5.28
N PHE A 85 -6.80 -13.58 3.97
CA PHE A 85 -7.00 -12.42 3.11
C PHE A 85 -8.27 -12.54 2.28
N GLU A 86 -9.18 -11.58 2.47
CA GLU A 86 -10.39 -11.44 1.67
C GLU A 86 -10.41 -10.11 0.92
N ALA A 87 -10.89 -10.12 -0.33
CA ALA A 87 -11.08 -8.91 -1.11
C ALA A 87 -12.41 -8.97 -1.86
N ASP A 88 -13.25 -7.95 -1.65
CA ASP A 88 -14.50 -7.70 -2.37
C ASP A 88 -14.42 -6.32 -3.04
N ILE A 89 -14.25 -6.32 -4.37
CA ILE A 89 -14.14 -5.11 -5.17
C ILE A 89 -15.33 -5.06 -6.11
N ARG A 90 -16.26 -4.16 -5.83
CA ARG A 90 -17.48 -4.02 -6.64
C ARG A 90 -17.19 -3.47 -8.02
N ALA A 91 -17.94 -3.95 -9.00
CA ALA A 91 -17.86 -3.45 -10.37
C ALA A 91 -18.20 -1.95 -10.44
N ASN A 92 -17.60 -1.29 -11.43
CA ASN A 92 -17.76 0.15 -11.71
C ASN A 92 -17.29 1.07 -10.56
N THR A 93 -16.33 0.61 -9.74
CA THR A 93 -15.65 1.43 -8.73
C THR A 93 -14.26 1.81 -9.21
N LEU A 94 -13.79 3.00 -8.83
CA LEU A 94 -12.41 3.47 -8.99
C LEU A 94 -11.89 3.53 -10.45
N GLU A 95 -12.75 3.40 -11.48
CA GLU A 95 -12.32 3.34 -12.90
C GLU A 95 -11.62 4.64 -13.37
N TYR A 96 -11.85 5.76 -12.68
CA TYR A 96 -11.24 7.07 -12.96
C TYR A 96 -9.85 7.26 -12.36
N LEU A 97 -9.41 6.35 -11.49
CA LEU A 97 -8.11 6.49 -10.83
C LEU A 97 -6.95 6.13 -11.76
N PRO A 98 -5.88 6.95 -11.83
CA PRO A 98 -4.66 6.58 -12.51
C PRO A 98 -3.86 5.52 -11.75
N ALA A 99 -3.05 4.75 -12.46
CA ALA A 99 -2.25 3.64 -11.93
C ALA A 99 -1.40 4.01 -10.70
N GLN A 100 -0.82 5.20 -10.69
CA GLN A 100 0.01 5.70 -9.58
C GLN A 100 -0.80 5.92 -8.30
N ASP A 101 -2.07 6.33 -8.40
CA ASP A 101 -2.93 6.56 -7.24
C ASP A 101 -3.38 5.22 -6.65
N PHE A 102 -3.69 4.20 -7.49
CA PHE A 102 -3.91 2.82 -7.03
C PHE A 102 -2.72 2.29 -6.22
N THR A 103 -1.52 2.36 -6.81
CA THR A 103 -0.31 1.88 -6.14
C THR A 103 -0.11 2.60 -4.82
N SER A 104 -0.26 3.92 -4.80
CA SER A 104 -0.05 4.69 -3.57
C SER A 104 -1.10 4.42 -2.49
N ILE A 105 -2.38 4.23 -2.84
CA ILE A 105 -3.42 3.92 -1.85
C ILE A 105 -3.25 2.48 -1.35
N PHE A 106 -3.34 1.50 -2.25
CA PHE A 106 -3.45 0.10 -1.85
C PHE A 106 -2.15 -0.46 -1.26
N CYS A 107 -0.98 -0.12 -1.83
CA CYS A 107 0.27 -0.59 -1.25
C CYS A 107 0.50 -0.02 0.15
N ASN A 108 0.31 1.29 0.36
CA ASN A 108 0.49 1.87 1.69
C ASN A 108 -0.47 1.31 2.74
N LEU A 109 -1.72 1.06 2.37
CA LEU A 109 -2.71 0.53 3.30
C LEU A 109 -2.50 -0.96 3.58
N LEU A 110 -2.20 -1.76 2.56
CA LEU A 110 -2.00 -3.21 2.69
C LEU A 110 -0.68 -3.55 3.38
N ASP A 111 0.40 -2.81 3.12
CA ASP A 111 1.67 -2.97 3.86
C ASP A 111 1.46 -2.73 5.35
N ASN A 112 0.75 -1.66 5.72
CA ASN A 112 0.42 -1.38 7.12
C ASN A 112 -0.46 -2.47 7.75
N ALA A 113 -1.42 -3.01 7.00
CA ALA A 113 -2.31 -4.06 7.45
C ALA A 113 -1.54 -5.37 7.71
N ILE A 114 -0.65 -5.79 6.81
CA ILE A 114 0.22 -6.97 6.99
C ILE A 114 1.10 -6.80 8.23
N ASP A 115 1.83 -5.68 8.32
CA ASP A 115 2.72 -5.40 9.46
C ASP A 115 2.00 -5.49 10.81
N ALA A 116 0.75 -5.01 10.88
CA ALA A 116 -0.04 -5.06 12.10
C ALA A 116 -0.57 -6.46 12.42
N SER A 117 -0.95 -7.23 11.39
CA SER A 117 -1.55 -8.57 11.53
C SER A 117 -0.54 -9.63 11.93
N LEU A 118 0.72 -9.52 11.49
CA LEU A 118 1.78 -10.51 11.78
C LEU A 118 2.00 -10.81 13.27
N SER A 119 1.60 -9.93 14.17
CA SER A 119 1.74 -10.11 15.62
C SER A 119 0.49 -10.68 16.30
N CYS A 120 -0.56 -11.00 15.54
CA CYS A 120 -1.85 -11.50 16.03
C CYS A 120 -1.92 -13.02 15.96
N ASP A 121 -2.72 -13.63 16.84
CA ASP A 121 -2.88 -15.09 16.90
C ASP A 121 -3.77 -15.61 15.73
N GLU A 122 -4.77 -14.83 15.34
CA GLU A 122 -5.64 -15.08 14.19
C GLU A 122 -5.53 -13.90 13.19
N PRO A 123 -4.45 -13.85 12.38
CA PRO A 123 -4.23 -12.74 11.50
C PRO A 123 -5.17 -12.74 10.30
N TYR A 124 -5.80 -11.59 10.04
CA TYR A 124 -6.67 -11.42 8.88
C TYR A 124 -6.59 -10.00 8.31
N ILE A 125 -6.95 -9.88 7.03
CA ILE A 125 -7.11 -8.62 6.31
C ILE A 125 -8.32 -8.70 5.40
N ASP A 126 -9.24 -7.73 5.54
CA ASP A 126 -10.40 -7.53 4.68
C ASP A 126 -10.23 -6.27 3.85
N CYS A 127 -10.27 -6.40 2.53
CA CYS A 127 -10.19 -5.30 1.58
C CYS A 127 -11.52 -5.15 0.84
N ASN A 128 -12.26 -4.09 1.12
CA ASN A 128 -13.56 -3.83 0.51
C ASN A 128 -13.54 -2.53 -0.29
N VAL A 129 -14.06 -2.59 -1.53
CA VAL A 129 -14.29 -1.41 -2.38
C VAL A 129 -15.74 -1.39 -2.83
N SER A 130 -16.44 -0.30 -2.55
CA SER A 130 -17.86 -0.16 -2.83
C SER A 130 -18.24 1.27 -3.21
N LEU A 131 -19.39 1.43 -3.87
CA LEU A 131 -20.01 2.73 -4.11
C LEU A 131 -20.79 3.18 -2.88
N ILE A 132 -20.72 4.45 -2.52
CA ILE A 132 -21.59 5.07 -1.54
C ILE A 132 -23.01 5.16 -2.12
N ARG A 133 -24.03 5.05 -1.26
CA ARG A 133 -25.44 5.26 -1.68
C ARG A 133 -25.60 6.62 -2.32
N GLY A 134 -26.05 6.63 -3.58
CA GLY A 134 -26.12 7.84 -4.41
C GLY A 134 -25.12 7.85 -5.57
N GLY A 135 -24.12 6.98 -5.55
CA GLY A 135 -23.21 6.74 -6.68
C GLY A 135 -22.18 7.83 -6.96
N ASN A 136 -22.03 8.81 -6.06
CA ASN A 136 -21.15 9.96 -6.29
C ASN A 136 -19.75 9.81 -5.69
N ALA A 137 -19.48 8.72 -4.97
CA ALA A 137 -18.19 8.48 -4.37
C ALA A 137 -17.91 6.98 -4.20
N ASP A 138 -16.65 6.61 -4.25
CA ASP A 138 -16.14 5.29 -3.93
C ASP A 138 -15.65 5.24 -2.49
N LEU A 139 -15.84 4.09 -1.85
CA LEU A 139 -15.38 3.80 -0.51
C LEU A 139 -14.41 2.63 -0.55
N ILE A 140 -13.17 2.86 -0.12
CA ILE A 140 -12.16 1.85 0.11
C ILE A 140 -12.08 1.62 1.61
N SER A 141 -12.29 0.40 2.06
CA SER A 141 -12.18 0.00 3.47
C SER A 141 -11.21 -1.16 3.59
N ILE A 142 -10.15 -0.97 4.36
CA ILE A 142 -9.22 -2.04 4.73
C ILE A 142 -9.29 -2.21 6.24
N ALA A 143 -9.71 -3.41 6.67
CA ALA A 143 -9.71 -3.83 8.05
C ALA A 143 -8.69 -4.94 8.26
N ASN A 144 -8.02 -4.91 9.39
CA ASN A 144 -7.05 -5.93 9.72
C ASN A 144 -7.03 -6.22 11.23
N SER A 145 -6.63 -7.44 11.59
CA SER A 145 -6.31 -7.78 12.97
C SER A 145 -5.17 -6.89 13.49
N CYS A 146 -5.27 -6.42 14.73
CA CYS A 146 -4.28 -5.55 15.34
C CYS A 146 -4.27 -5.76 16.86
N LYS A 147 -3.20 -6.31 17.40
CA LYS A 147 -3.08 -6.75 18.81
C LYS A 147 -3.32 -5.64 19.85
N SER A 148 -3.00 -4.40 19.51
CA SER A 148 -3.21 -3.25 20.39
C SER A 148 -3.41 -1.99 19.56
N SER A 149 -4.12 -0.99 20.12
CA SER A 149 -4.40 0.26 19.44
C SER A 149 -3.15 0.91 18.87
N PRO A 150 -3.11 1.25 17.57
CA PRO A 150 -2.06 2.07 16.99
C PRO A 150 -2.27 3.57 17.28
N LEU A 151 -3.38 3.92 17.96
CA LEU A 151 -3.74 5.29 18.30
C LEU A 151 -3.16 5.67 19.65
N GLY A 152 -2.56 6.84 19.73
CA GLY A 152 -2.13 7.44 21.00
C GLY A 152 -3.31 8.03 21.77
N HIS A 153 -3.04 8.54 22.98
CA HIS A 153 -4.03 9.22 23.81
C HIS A 153 -4.67 10.46 23.14
N ASP A 154 -3.99 11.03 22.16
CA ASP A 154 -4.47 12.16 21.34
C ASP A 154 -5.34 11.70 20.15
N GLY A 155 -5.64 10.41 20.02
CA GLY A 155 -6.38 9.81 18.91
C GLY A 155 -5.63 9.81 17.58
N LYS A 156 -4.34 10.18 17.57
CA LYS A 156 -3.51 10.15 16.35
C LYS A 156 -2.73 8.84 16.26
N LEU A 157 -2.44 8.44 15.02
CA LEU A 157 -1.62 7.28 14.75
C LEU A 157 -0.17 7.53 15.17
N HIS A 158 0.33 6.63 16.01
CA HIS A 158 1.73 6.57 16.39
C HIS A 158 2.43 5.40 15.70
N SER A 159 3.55 5.70 15.03
CA SER A 159 4.38 4.65 14.42
C SER A 159 5.03 3.82 15.52
N ARG A 160 4.86 2.49 15.48
CA ARG A 160 5.51 1.55 16.41
C ARG A 160 6.95 1.22 16.05
N LYS A 161 7.38 1.52 14.84
CA LYS A 161 8.75 1.25 14.38
C LYS A 161 9.66 2.37 14.81
N GLN A 162 10.51 2.09 15.82
CA GLN A 162 11.66 2.92 16.17
C GLN A 162 12.69 2.81 15.02
N ASP A 163 13.22 3.97 14.60
CA ASP A 163 14.45 4.11 13.80
C ASP A 163 14.53 3.57 12.37
N THR A 164 13.61 3.94 11.51
CA THR A 164 13.97 4.15 10.10
C THR A 164 13.18 5.35 9.57
N GLY A 165 13.84 6.40 9.16
CA GLY A 165 13.27 7.72 8.79
C GLY A 165 12.25 7.75 7.63
N PHE A 166 11.60 6.62 7.33
CA PHE A 166 10.62 6.44 6.26
C PHE A 166 9.17 6.24 6.75
N HIS A 167 8.91 6.16 8.07
CA HIS A 167 7.59 5.79 8.58
C HIS A 167 6.76 7.04 8.95
N GLY A 168 5.49 7.03 8.56
CA GLY A 168 4.55 8.14 8.68
C GLY A 168 4.21 8.82 7.34
N TYR A 169 4.87 8.44 6.24
CA TYR A 169 4.58 9.00 4.92
C TYR A 169 3.46 8.26 4.19
N GLY A 170 3.23 6.98 4.48
CA GLY A 170 2.25 6.14 3.78
C GLY A 170 0.83 6.70 3.89
N LEU A 171 0.32 6.89 5.10
CA LEU A 171 -1.01 7.46 5.31
C LEU A 171 -1.10 8.93 4.93
N LYS A 172 0.00 9.71 5.02
CA LYS A 172 0.04 11.07 4.48
C LYS A 172 -0.10 11.08 2.96
N SER A 173 0.50 10.10 2.27
CA SER A 173 0.34 9.95 0.82
C SER A 173 -1.09 9.60 0.46
N VAL A 174 -1.71 8.64 1.18
CA VAL A 174 -3.13 8.30 1.00
C VAL A 174 -4.03 9.50 1.27
N LYS A 175 -3.78 10.25 2.36
CA LYS A 175 -4.53 11.47 2.68
C LYS A 175 -4.45 12.50 1.56
N ARG A 176 -3.27 12.75 1.00
CA ARG A 176 -3.09 13.68 -0.12
C ARG A 176 -3.87 13.25 -1.36
N ILE A 177 -3.95 11.93 -1.62
CA ILE A 177 -4.78 11.43 -2.72
C ILE A 177 -6.26 11.59 -2.40
N ALA A 178 -6.71 11.28 -1.18
CA ALA A 178 -8.09 11.52 -0.78
C ALA A 178 -8.46 13.00 -0.97
N ASP A 179 -7.61 13.94 -0.52
CA ASP A 179 -7.83 15.38 -0.71
C ASP A 179 -7.88 15.80 -2.20
N LYS A 180 -7.09 15.16 -3.06
CA LYS A 180 -7.12 15.39 -4.52
C LYS A 180 -8.49 15.07 -5.15
N TYR A 181 -9.21 14.09 -4.58
CA TYR A 181 -10.54 13.67 -5.03
C TYR A 181 -11.66 14.15 -4.09
N ASN A 182 -11.49 15.30 -3.42
CA ASN A 182 -12.43 15.87 -2.47
C ASN A 182 -12.95 14.87 -1.42
N GLY A 183 -12.13 13.88 -1.13
CA GLY A 183 -12.48 12.75 -0.29
C GLY A 183 -11.99 12.89 1.15
N LEU A 184 -12.16 11.81 1.88
CA LEU A 184 -11.81 11.73 3.30
C LEU A 184 -10.98 10.47 3.59
N LEU A 185 -10.03 10.60 4.51
CA LEU A 185 -9.36 9.47 5.15
C LEU A 185 -9.76 9.44 6.62
N ASN A 186 -10.31 8.31 7.05
CA ASN A 186 -10.64 8.07 8.45
C ASN A 186 -10.10 6.70 8.89
N TYR A 187 -9.92 6.52 10.19
CA TYR A 187 -9.47 5.26 10.77
C TYR A 187 -10.05 5.07 12.17
N VAL A 188 -10.25 3.83 12.55
CA VAL A 188 -10.79 3.44 13.85
C VAL A 188 -10.13 2.16 14.34
N TYR A 189 -9.97 2.04 15.65
CA TYR A 189 -9.56 0.83 16.31
C TYR A 189 -10.68 0.32 17.23
N SER A 190 -11.01 -0.96 17.12
CA SER A 190 -11.94 -1.65 18.00
C SER A 190 -11.17 -2.53 18.97
N GLU A 191 -11.23 -2.20 20.27
CA GLU A 191 -10.62 -3.05 21.32
C GLU A 191 -11.30 -4.40 21.45
N GLU A 192 -12.63 -4.44 21.29
CA GLU A 192 -13.42 -5.67 21.40
C GLU A 192 -13.05 -6.69 20.32
N LYS A 193 -12.79 -6.22 19.09
CA LYS A 193 -12.45 -7.07 17.94
C LYS A 193 -10.96 -7.19 17.69
N HIS A 194 -10.13 -6.45 18.40
CA HIS A 194 -8.72 -6.28 18.07
C HIS A 194 -8.51 -5.96 16.58
N GLU A 195 -9.33 -5.05 16.04
CA GLU A 195 -9.40 -4.67 14.64
C GLU A 195 -9.00 -3.22 14.44
N PHE A 196 -8.11 -2.96 13.51
CA PHE A 196 -7.86 -1.63 12.97
C PHE A 196 -8.46 -1.53 11.58
N ARG A 197 -9.21 -0.46 11.34
CA ARG A 197 -9.89 -0.21 10.06
C ARG A 197 -9.54 1.16 9.54
N VAL A 198 -9.11 1.22 8.28
CA VAL A 198 -8.92 2.47 7.55
C VAL A 198 -9.99 2.57 6.47
N VAL A 199 -10.57 3.75 6.33
CA VAL A 199 -11.60 4.05 5.33
C VAL A 199 -11.17 5.27 4.53
N VAL A 200 -11.12 5.13 3.22
CA VAL A 200 -10.85 6.20 2.26
C VAL A 200 -12.08 6.39 1.40
N MET A 201 -12.62 7.60 1.39
CA MET A 201 -13.70 8.01 0.50
C MET A 201 -13.10 8.88 -0.61
N LEU A 202 -13.49 8.66 -1.85
CA LEU A 202 -13.06 9.43 -3.01
C LEU A 202 -14.30 9.85 -3.80
N GLU A 203 -14.50 11.16 -3.99
CA GLU A 203 -15.59 11.64 -4.84
C GLU A 203 -15.24 11.42 -6.32
N HIS A 204 -16.28 11.12 -7.11
CA HIS A 204 -16.15 11.03 -8.56
C HIS A 204 -15.86 12.41 -9.14
N PRO A 205 -14.95 12.53 -10.13
CA PRO A 205 -14.64 13.80 -10.77
C PRO A 205 -15.81 14.38 -11.57
#